data_43d4f0db1f62c8de34264785cc921cfa
#
_entry.id   43d4f0db1f62c8de34264785cc921cfa
#
_cell.length_a   1.000
_cell.length_b   1.000
_cell.length_c   1.000
_cell.angle_alpha   90.00
_cell.angle_beta   90.00
_cell.angle_gamma   90.00
#
_symmetry.space_group_name_H-M   'P 1'
#
loop_
_entity.id
_entity.type
_entity.pdbx_description
1 polymer ?
#
loop_
_entity_poly.entity_id
_entity_poly.type
_entity_poly.pdbx_seq_one_letter_code
_entity_poly.pdbx_strand_id
1 'polypeptide(L)'
;DEMQLEGAMHNSESMAKLLGLLPHDADLEALTMSLLEEQVGGFYDPGTKSFYLMEGFSGDLARAILAHELTHALDDRLYDLDGALRERIGHTDKTGAYMSVVEGSGTELMNRWVMKNMARLNPEAMREFSKMGTESLQDTPTVIWKPMMASYMAGQRFLAAGRTHLRRNEKIRDPNVALERAFTAPPLSMEQVLHPEKYWSPEDRDDPVEVVRATAELPEGWSVVNEDVFGELQLSLVTEFADG
;
A
#
# COMPACT_ATOMS: atom_id res chain seq x y z
N ASP A 1 13.44 0.71 -15.87
CA ASP A 1 14.83 0.28 -15.89
C ASP A 1 15.49 0.54 -14.54
N GLU A 2 16.45 -0.29 -14.13
CA GLU A 2 17.13 -0.22 -12.83
C GLU A 2 17.63 1.20 -12.48
N MET A 3 18.28 1.88 -13.40
CA MET A 3 18.76 3.26 -13.20
C MET A 3 17.65 4.28 -12.89
N GLN A 4 16.43 4.08 -13.37
CA GLN A 4 15.31 4.96 -13.02
C GLN A 4 14.79 4.68 -11.62
N LEU A 5 14.79 3.43 -11.19
CA LEU A 5 14.40 3.03 -9.84
C LEU A 5 15.44 3.49 -8.80
N GLU A 6 16.72 3.33 -9.06
CA GLU A 6 17.80 3.84 -8.20
C GLU A 6 17.74 5.37 -8.08
N GLY A 7 17.50 6.08 -9.19
CA GLY A 7 17.33 7.53 -9.19
C GLY A 7 16.09 7.97 -8.39
N ALA A 8 14.98 7.26 -8.51
CA ALA A 8 13.76 7.56 -7.75
C ALA A 8 13.95 7.32 -6.25
N MET A 9 14.60 6.25 -5.85
CA MET A 9 14.90 5.94 -4.45
C MET A 9 15.80 7.01 -3.83
N HIS A 10 16.88 7.39 -4.52
CA HIS A 10 17.79 8.44 -4.09
C HIS A 10 17.09 9.81 -3.92
N ASN A 11 16.21 10.17 -4.85
CA ASN A 11 15.44 11.42 -4.76
C ASN A 11 14.45 11.38 -3.58
N SER A 12 13.79 10.25 -3.35
CA SER A 12 12.88 10.06 -2.22
C SER A 12 13.61 10.15 -0.88
N GLU A 13 14.80 9.55 -0.78
CA GLU A 13 15.66 9.66 0.39
C GLU A 13 16.07 11.10 0.65
N SER A 14 16.56 11.79 -0.38
CA SER A 14 16.98 13.19 -0.28
C SER A 14 15.83 14.09 0.17
N MET A 15 14.65 13.89 -0.37
CA MET A 15 13.45 14.65 0.01
C MET A 15 13.02 14.35 1.45
N ALA A 16 13.02 13.09 1.88
CA ALA A 16 12.68 12.72 3.25
C ALA A 16 13.66 13.33 4.26
N LYS A 17 14.96 13.38 3.94
CA LYS A 17 15.98 14.06 4.76
C LYS A 17 15.77 15.57 4.81
N LEU A 18 15.45 16.21 3.69
CA LEU A 18 15.18 17.65 3.62
C LEU A 18 13.91 18.04 4.41
N LEU A 19 12.91 17.17 4.44
CA LEU A 19 11.69 17.37 5.22
C LEU A 19 11.86 17.00 6.70
N GLY A 20 13.02 16.51 7.12
CA GLY A 20 13.28 16.08 8.49
C GLY A 20 12.63 14.75 8.87
N LEU A 21 12.09 14.00 7.91
CA LEU A 21 11.44 12.71 8.12
C LEU A 21 12.42 11.56 8.31
N LEU A 22 13.66 11.74 7.86
CA LEU A 22 14.78 10.82 8.05
C LEU A 22 16.01 11.55 8.58
N PRO A 23 16.82 10.91 9.43
CA PRO A 23 18.13 11.40 9.80
C PRO A 23 19.04 11.59 8.56
N HIS A 24 19.96 12.55 8.60
CA HIS A 24 20.83 12.83 7.46
C HIS A 24 21.76 11.66 7.08
N ASP A 25 22.10 10.81 8.05
CA ASP A 25 22.93 9.61 7.90
C ASP A 25 22.13 8.33 7.62
N ALA A 26 20.80 8.40 7.57
CA ALA A 26 19.97 7.24 7.26
C ALA A 26 20.16 6.79 5.79
N ASP A 27 20.07 5.49 5.59
CA ASP A 27 20.03 4.83 4.29
C ASP A 27 18.62 4.27 4.09
N LEU A 28 17.83 4.92 3.24
CA LEU A 28 16.42 4.56 2.99
C LEU A 28 16.31 3.17 2.37
N GLU A 29 17.23 2.81 1.47
CA GLU A 29 17.22 1.50 0.82
C GLU A 29 17.49 0.40 1.83
N ALA A 30 18.55 0.53 2.64
CA ALA A 30 18.88 -0.44 3.68
C ALA A 30 17.76 -0.60 4.72
N LEU A 31 17.13 0.50 5.15
CA LEU A 31 16.01 0.48 6.08
C LEU A 31 14.76 -0.19 5.48
N THR A 32 14.48 0.09 4.21
CA THR A 32 13.35 -0.53 3.49
C THR A 32 13.58 -2.02 3.29
N MET A 33 14.78 -2.42 2.90
CA MET A 33 15.12 -3.85 2.74
C MET A 33 15.05 -4.60 4.05
N SER A 34 15.59 -4.04 5.14
CA SER A 34 15.47 -4.63 6.48
C SER A 34 14.01 -4.83 6.90
N LEU A 35 13.16 -3.83 6.66
CA LEU A 35 11.74 -3.94 6.96
C LEU A 35 11.06 -5.04 6.14
N LEU A 36 11.36 -5.11 4.84
CA LEU A 36 10.80 -6.14 3.97
C LEU A 36 11.24 -7.55 4.38
N GLU A 37 12.51 -7.74 4.72
CA GLU A 37 13.04 -9.02 5.20
C GLU A 37 12.36 -9.50 6.48
N GLU A 38 12.00 -8.59 7.38
CA GLU A 38 11.36 -8.92 8.65
C GLU A 38 9.84 -9.06 8.56
N GLN A 39 9.19 -8.30 7.68
CA GLN A 39 7.73 -8.22 7.60
C GLN A 39 7.13 -9.10 6.49
N VAL A 40 7.90 -9.33 5.44
CA VAL A 40 7.41 -10.05 4.25
C VAL A 40 7.75 -11.52 4.36
N GLY A 41 6.77 -12.34 4.71
CA GLY A 41 6.93 -13.81 4.72
C GLY A 41 6.95 -14.43 3.34
N GLY A 42 6.59 -13.67 2.32
CA GLY A 42 6.60 -14.02 0.90
C GLY A 42 6.02 -12.89 0.08
N PHE A 43 6.22 -12.93 -1.23
CA PHE A 43 5.61 -11.96 -2.15
C PHE A 43 5.36 -12.57 -3.52
N TYR A 44 4.37 -12.01 -4.21
CA TYR A 44 4.11 -12.23 -5.62
C TYR A 44 4.71 -11.10 -6.45
N ASP A 45 5.54 -11.47 -7.43
CA ASP A 45 6.10 -10.51 -8.39
C ASP A 45 5.24 -10.50 -9.66
N PRO A 46 4.45 -9.43 -9.91
CA PRO A 46 3.63 -9.35 -11.09
C PRO A 46 4.43 -9.22 -12.39
N GLY A 47 5.68 -8.76 -12.34
CA GLY A 47 6.55 -8.66 -13.51
C GLY A 47 7.03 -10.03 -14.00
N THR A 48 7.46 -10.89 -13.10
CA THR A 48 7.94 -12.25 -13.42
C THR A 48 6.85 -13.33 -13.28
N LYS A 49 5.65 -12.96 -12.76
CA LYS A 49 4.54 -13.88 -12.45
C LYS A 49 4.97 -15.04 -11.53
N SER A 50 5.83 -14.73 -10.57
CA SER A 50 6.45 -15.70 -9.68
C SER A 50 6.15 -15.44 -8.23
N PHE A 51 6.07 -16.51 -7.43
CA PHE A 51 5.99 -16.45 -5.99
C PHE A 51 7.36 -16.63 -5.38
N TYR A 52 7.61 -15.83 -4.35
CA TYR A 52 8.77 -15.97 -3.48
C TYR A 52 8.27 -16.17 -2.05
N LEU A 53 8.76 -17.21 -1.39
CA LEU A 53 8.48 -17.48 0.02
C LEU A 53 9.79 -17.39 0.78
N MET A 54 9.80 -16.59 1.85
CA MET A 54 11.00 -16.42 2.67
C MET A 54 11.34 -17.70 3.42
N GLU A 55 12.63 -17.98 3.53
CA GLU A 55 13.14 -19.15 4.27
C GLU A 55 12.78 -18.99 5.75
N GLY A 56 12.29 -20.05 6.37
CA GLY A 56 11.83 -20.06 7.77
C GLY A 56 10.31 -20.02 7.94
N PHE A 57 9.54 -19.59 6.95
CA PHE A 57 8.09 -19.65 7.00
C PHE A 57 7.58 -21.05 6.63
N SER A 58 6.82 -21.68 7.52
CA SER A 58 6.31 -23.03 7.31
C SER A 58 4.93 -23.24 7.95
N GLY A 59 4.31 -24.38 7.69
CA GLY A 59 3.06 -24.75 8.33
C GLY A 59 1.88 -23.82 8.01
N ASP A 60 1.13 -23.46 9.04
CA ASP A 60 -0.11 -22.67 8.87
C ASP A 60 0.16 -21.20 8.57
N LEU A 61 1.27 -20.66 9.05
CA LEU A 61 1.69 -19.30 8.76
C LEU A 61 2.01 -19.14 7.27
N ALA A 62 2.82 -20.03 6.71
CA ALA A 62 3.10 -20.03 5.28
C ALA A 62 1.83 -20.18 4.42
N ARG A 63 0.85 -20.95 4.86
CA ARG A 63 -0.44 -21.08 4.14
C ARG A 63 -1.26 -19.81 4.19
N ALA A 64 -1.25 -19.07 5.30
CA ALA A 64 -1.93 -17.79 5.41
C ALA A 64 -1.29 -16.77 4.46
N ILE A 65 0.05 -16.68 4.44
CA ILE A 65 0.80 -15.83 3.52
C ILE A 65 0.52 -16.23 2.08
N LEU A 66 0.58 -17.53 1.74
CA LEU A 66 0.23 -17.99 0.40
C LEU A 66 -1.19 -17.64 -0.02
N ALA A 67 -2.16 -17.61 0.90
CA ALA A 67 -3.51 -17.17 0.58
C ALA A 67 -3.56 -15.68 0.18
N HIS A 68 -2.71 -14.85 0.79
CA HIS A 68 -2.53 -13.45 0.41
C HIS A 68 -1.91 -13.33 -0.97
N GLU A 69 -0.77 -13.97 -1.20
CA GLU A 69 0.00 -13.87 -2.44
C GLU A 69 -0.72 -14.48 -3.65
N LEU A 70 -1.46 -15.58 -3.45
CA LEU A 70 -2.32 -16.17 -4.49
C LEU A 70 -3.43 -15.21 -4.92
N THR A 71 -3.88 -14.34 -4.03
CA THR A 71 -4.86 -13.29 -4.37
C THR A 71 -4.23 -12.30 -5.32
N HIS A 72 -3.00 -11.84 -5.05
CA HIS A 72 -2.28 -10.95 -5.95
C HIS A 72 -2.07 -11.56 -7.34
N ALA A 73 -1.73 -12.86 -7.43
CA ALA A 73 -1.61 -13.54 -8.71
C ALA A 73 -2.94 -13.61 -9.47
N LEU A 74 -4.05 -13.77 -8.76
CA LEU A 74 -5.38 -13.74 -9.36
C LEU A 74 -5.77 -12.33 -9.82
N ASP A 75 -5.55 -11.35 -8.95
CA ASP A 75 -5.84 -9.94 -9.24
C ASP A 75 -5.00 -9.44 -10.42
N ASP A 76 -3.71 -9.81 -10.49
CA ASP A 76 -2.83 -9.50 -11.60
C ASP A 76 -3.32 -10.10 -12.92
N ARG A 77 -3.78 -11.36 -12.89
CA ARG A 77 -4.35 -11.99 -14.08
C ARG A 77 -5.63 -11.31 -14.58
N LEU A 78 -6.42 -10.73 -13.67
CA LEU A 78 -7.71 -10.11 -13.98
C LEU A 78 -7.56 -8.63 -14.34
N TYR A 79 -6.60 -7.93 -13.76
CA TYR A 79 -6.52 -6.46 -13.76
C TYR A 79 -5.16 -5.91 -14.18
N ASP A 80 -4.19 -6.76 -14.55
CA ASP A 80 -2.83 -6.35 -14.97
C ASP A 80 -2.15 -5.41 -13.97
N LEU A 81 -1.83 -5.95 -12.79
CA LEU A 81 -1.24 -5.14 -11.70
C LEU A 81 0.04 -4.46 -12.10
N ASP A 82 0.92 -5.13 -12.88
CA ASP A 82 2.18 -4.55 -13.35
C ASP A 82 1.94 -3.33 -14.25
N GLY A 83 1.05 -3.47 -15.25
CA GLY A 83 0.67 -2.36 -16.11
C GLY A 83 0.05 -1.20 -15.36
N ALA A 84 -0.90 -1.51 -14.46
CA ALA A 84 -1.58 -0.50 -13.65
C ALA A 84 -0.62 0.26 -12.71
N LEU A 85 0.38 -0.41 -12.13
CA LEU A 85 1.39 0.24 -11.28
C LEU A 85 2.33 1.12 -12.09
N ARG A 86 2.77 0.65 -13.27
CA ARG A 86 3.63 1.44 -14.18
C ARG A 86 3.00 2.76 -14.62
N GLU A 87 1.70 2.77 -14.86
CA GLU A 87 0.95 3.99 -15.21
C GLU A 87 0.91 5.04 -14.09
N ARG A 88 1.22 4.65 -12.86
CA ARG A 88 1.18 5.50 -11.66
C ARG A 88 2.55 5.94 -11.16
N ILE A 89 3.63 5.54 -11.85
CA ILE A 89 4.99 5.98 -11.51
C ILE A 89 5.08 7.50 -11.52
N GLY A 90 5.67 8.10 -10.48
CA GLY A 90 5.78 9.54 -10.31
C GLY A 90 4.52 10.21 -9.72
N HIS A 91 3.61 9.41 -9.15
CA HIS A 91 2.42 9.92 -8.47
C HIS A 91 2.14 9.09 -7.21
N THR A 92 2.87 9.38 -6.15
CA THR A 92 2.86 8.61 -4.89
C THR A 92 1.47 8.43 -4.30
N ASP A 93 0.63 9.46 -4.32
CA ASP A 93 -0.73 9.37 -3.78
C ASP A 93 -1.63 8.38 -4.54
N LYS A 94 -1.63 8.44 -5.88
CA LYS A 94 -2.38 7.47 -6.71
C LYS A 94 -1.84 6.05 -6.59
N THR A 95 -0.51 5.92 -6.51
CA THR A 95 0.13 4.61 -6.31
C THR A 95 -0.29 4.02 -4.97
N GLY A 96 -0.24 4.80 -3.89
CA GLY A 96 -0.68 4.37 -2.57
C GLY A 96 -2.16 3.97 -2.52
N ALA A 97 -3.03 4.75 -3.20
CA ALA A 97 -4.44 4.44 -3.30
C ALA A 97 -4.70 3.11 -4.04
N TYR A 98 -4.01 2.88 -5.15
CA TYR A 98 -4.11 1.63 -5.90
C TYR A 98 -3.56 0.44 -5.10
N MET A 99 -2.37 0.61 -4.50
CA MET A 99 -1.78 -0.42 -3.62
C MET A 99 -2.71 -0.77 -2.46
N SER A 100 -3.49 0.18 -1.95
CA SER A 100 -4.49 -0.10 -0.91
C SER A 100 -5.61 -1.03 -1.40
N VAL A 101 -5.99 -0.97 -2.67
CA VAL A 101 -6.94 -1.92 -3.25
C VAL A 101 -6.31 -3.31 -3.36
N VAL A 102 -5.08 -3.38 -3.85
CA VAL A 102 -4.32 -4.64 -4.02
C VAL A 102 -4.12 -5.32 -2.66
N GLU A 103 -3.53 -4.61 -1.68
CA GLU A 103 -3.24 -5.15 -0.36
C GLU A 103 -4.52 -5.45 0.45
N GLY A 104 -5.54 -4.62 0.27
CA GLY A 104 -6.86 -4.85 0.86
C GLY A 104 -7.50 -6.14 0.38
N SER A 105 -7.36 -6.47 -0.90
CA SER A 105 -7.82 -7.72 -1.53
C SER A 105 -7.11 -8.94 -0.92
N GLY A 106 -5.78 -8.93 -0.93
CA GLY A 106 -4.95 -9.99 -0.35
C GLY A 106 -5.24 -10.23 1.13
N THR A 107 -5.25 -9.14 1.91
CA THR A 107 -5.53 -9.19 3.35
C THR A 107 -6.92 -9.76 3.65
N GLU A 108 -7.92 -9.40 2.87
CA GLU A 108 -9.27 -9.93 3.06
C GLU A 108 -9.32 -11.46 2.87
N LEU A 109 -8.73 -11.98 1.79
CA LEU A 109 -8.74 -13.42 1.54
C LEU A 109 -7.90 -14.18 2.58
N MET A 110 -6.74 -13.65 2.95
CA MET A 110 -5.92 -14.19 4.04
C MET A 110 -6.72 -14.28 5.34
N ASN A 111 -7.38 -13.20 5.75
CA ASN A 111 -8.18 -13.19 6.96
C ASN A 111 -9.36 -14.18 6.90
N ARG A 112 -10.03 -14.31 5.77
CA ARG A 112 -11.08 -15.32 5.56
C ARG A 112 -10.53 -16.74 5.70
N TRP A 113 -9.34 -16.98 5.14
CA TRP A 113 -8.67 -18.28 5.26
C TRP A 113 -8.32 -18.60 6.73
N VAL A 114 -7.72 -17.65 7.45
CA VAL A 114 -7.39 -17.76 8.88
C VAL A 114 -8.65 -18.06 9.70
N MET A 115 -9.71 -17.28 9.53
CA MET A 115 -10.97 -17.47 10.26
C MET A 115 -11.60 -18.84 10.00
N LYS A 116 -11.61 -19.29 8.73
CA LYS A 116 -12.17 -20.59 8.34
C LYS A 116 -11.38 -21.76 8.95
N ASN A 117 -10.11 -21.60 9.16
CA ASN A 117 -9.21 -22.64 9.66
C ASN A 117 -8.88 -22.48 11.15
N MET A 118 -9.36 -21.44 11.83
CA MET A 118 -8.98 -21.06 13.20
C MET A 118 -8.98 -22.24 14.20
N ALA A 119 -9.97 -23.11 14.11
CA ALA A 119 -10.08 -24.28 15.01
C ALA A 119 -8.98 -25.35 14.77
N ARG A 120 -8.25 -25.26 13.68
CA ARG A 120 -7.17 -26.20 13.28
C ARG A 120 -5.79 -25.58 13.35
N LEU A 121 -5.71 -24.25 13.46
CA LEU A 121 -4.45 -23.53 13.50
C LEU A 121 -3.71 -23.83 14.82
N ASN A 122 -2.40 -24.00 14.72
CA ASN A 122 -1.54 -24.11 15.88
C ASN A 122 -1.57 -22.78 16.66
N PRO A 123 -1.80 -22.78 18.00
CA PRO A 123 -1.77 -21.57 18.82
C PRO A 123 -0.45 -20.78 18.74
N GLU A 124 0.66 -21.47 18.50
CA GLU A 124 1.98 -20.84 18.30
C GLU A 124 2.04 -20.05 17.00
N ALA A 125 1.58 -20.65 15.89
CA ALA A 125 1.44 -19.97 14.61
C ALA A 125 0.55 -18.73 14.70
N MET A 126 -0.51 -18.76 15.50
CA MET A 126 -1.38 -17.60 15.74
C MET A 126 -0.67 -16.47 16.52
N ARG A 127 0.21 -16.82 17.46
CA ARG A 127 1.03 -15.82 18.16
C ARG A 127 2.07 -15.20 17.23
N GLU A 128 2.75 -16.01 16.43
CA GLU A 128 3.70 -15.54 15.43
C GLU A 128 3.00 -14.60 14.42
N PHE A 129 1.84 -14.99 13.92
CA PHE A 129 1.03 -14.14 13.03
C PHE A 129 0.66 -12.81 13.67
N SER A 130 0.31 -12.79 14.96
CA SER A 130 -0.02 -11.54 15.67
C SER A 130 1.20 -10.65 15.96
N LYS A 131 2.41 -11.22 15.96
CA LYS A 131 3.66 -10.48 16.16
C LYS A 131 4.21 -9.87 14.86
N MET A 132 3.95 -10.54 13.73
CA MET A 132 4.29 -10.04 12.41
C MET A 132 3.61 -8.69 12.15
N GLY A 133 4.18 -7.63 12.47
CA GLY A 133 3.62 -6.30 12.27
C GLY A 133 3.69 -5.38 13.48
N THR A 134 4.29 -5.84 14.59
CA THR A 134 4.41 -5.00 15.78
C THR A 134 5.83 -4.88 16.36
N GLU A 135 6.65 -5.92 16.29
CA GLU A 135 7.96 -5.89 16.95
C GLU A 135 9.01 -5.11 16.14
N SER A 136 9.08 -5.31 14.84
CA SER A 136 10.08 -4.64 13.97
C SER A 136 9.74 -3.20 13.60
N LEU A 137 8.48 -2.76 13.83
CA LEU A 137 8.08 -1.39 13.52
C LEU A 137 8.61 -0.38 14.54
N GLN A 138 9.01 -0.81 15.74
CA GLN A 138 9.44 0.10 16.81
C GLN A 138 10.75 0.84 16.49
N ASP A 139 11.64 0.20 15.75
CA ASP A 139 12.95 0.74 15.39
C ASP A 139 13.00 1.31 13.96
N THR A 140 11.91 1.17 13.20
CA THR A 140 11.83 1.65 11.82
C THR A 140 11.18 3.05 11.78
N PRO A 141 11.77 4.02 11.06
CA PRO A 141 11.17 5.34 10.91
C PRO A 141 9.74 5.29 10.37
N THR A 142 8.85 6.09 10.97
CA THR A 142 7.42 6.11 10.66
C THR A 142 7.14 6.37 9.18
N VAL A 143 7.96 7.19 8.54
CA VAL A 143 7.85 7.52 7.11
C VAL A 143 8.01 6.30 6.19
N ILE A 144 8.66 5.24 6.67
CA ILE A 144 8.88 4.00 5.90
C ILE A 144 7.72 3.02 6.11
N TRP A 145 7.41 2.69 7.36
CA TRP A 145 6.43 1.62 7.64
C TRP A 145 4.97 2.07 7.57
N LYS A 146 4.67 3.35 7.91
CA LYS A 146 3.27 3.81 7.98
C LYS A 146 2.56 3.80 6.62
N PRO A 147 3.16 4.24 5.50
CA PRO A 147 2.53 4.10 4.18
C PRO A 147 2.27 2.64 3.78
N MET A 148 3.22 1.75 4.10
CA MET A 148 3.08 0.32 3.84
C MET A 148 1.90 -0.26 4.64
N MET A 149 1.88 -0.08 5.96
CA MET A 149 0.81 -0.59 6.81
C MET A 149 -0.55 0.05 6.52
N ALA A 150 -0.57 1.31 6.08
CA ALA A 150 -1.79 2.00 5.68
C ALA A 150 -2.47 1.30 4.50
N SER A 151 -1.72 0.82 3.51
CA SER A 151 -2.29 0.12 2.35
C SER A 151 -3.04 -1.14 2.77
N TYR A 152 -2.52 -1.93 3.71
CA TYR A 152 -3.18 -3.12 4.24
C TYR A 152 -4.45 -2.79 5.02
N MET A 153 -4.32 -1.93 6.02
CA MET A 153 -5.41 -1.64 6.97
C MET A 153 -6.50 -0.77 6.35
N ALA A 154 -6.11 0.32 5.68
CA ALA A 154 -7.07 1.21 5.05
C ALA A 154 -7.71 0.56 3.83
N GLY A 155 -6.96 -0.22 3.04
CA GLY A 155 -7.48 -0.96 1.90
C GLY A 155 -8.56 -1.97 2.28
N GLN A 156 -8.32 -2.76 3.33
CA GLN A 156 -9.34 -3.67 3.85
C GLN A 156 -10.61 -2.93 4.30
N ARG A 157 -10.46 -1.80 5.03
CA ARG A 157 -11.57 -0.97 5.48
C ARG A 157 -12.33 -0.34 4.31
N PHE A 158 -11.60 0.14 3.31
CA PHE A 158 -12.15 0.72 2.09
C PHE A 158 -13.04 -0.28 1.33
N LEU A 159 -12.57 -1.50 1.10
CA LEU A 159 -13.35 -2.56 0.43
C LEU A 159 -14.56 -3.01 1.27
N ALA A 160 -14.42 -3.08 2.60
CA ALA A 160 -15.53 -3.40 3.50
C ALA A 160 -16.62 -2.33 3.48
N ALA A 161 -16.23 -1.04 3.42
CA ALA A 161 -17.15 0.08 3.26
C ALA A 161 -17.90 0.00 1.94
N GLY A 162 -17.20 -0.32 0.83
CA GLY A 162 -17.79 -0.53 -0.49
C GLY A 162 -18.86 -1.62 -0.49
N ARG A 163 -18.56 -2.78 0.06
CA ARG A 163 -19.55 -3.87 0.20
C ARG A 163 -20.78 -3.43 1.01
N THR A 164 -20.55 -2.65 2.06
CA THR A 164 -21.63 -2.15 2.90
C THR A 164 -22.51 -1.16 2.12
N HIS A 165 -21.89 -0.24 1.38
CA HIS A 165 -22.57 0.73 0.52
C HIS A 165 -23.40 0.03 -0.55
N LEU A 166 -22.80 -0.88 -1.33
CA LEU A 166 -23.46 -1.63 -2.39
C LEU A 166 -24.68 -2.41 -1.87
N ARG A 167 -24.54 -3.08 -0.72
CA ARG A 167 -25.63 -3.84 -0.13
C ARG A 167 -26.77 -2.95 0.34
N ARG A 168 -26.49 -1.80 0.96
CA ARG A 168 -27.49 -0.91 1.53
C ARG A 168 -28.19 -0.07 0.48
N ASN A 169 -27.43 0.52 -0.42
CA ASN A 169 -27.91 1.54 -1.34
C ASN A 169 -28.29 0.96 -2.71
N GLU A 170 -27.49 0.03 -3.26
CA GLU A 170 -27.71 -0.56 -4.58
C GLU A 170 -28.35 -1.95 -4.54
N LYS A 171 -28.57 -2.53 -3.33
CA LYS A 171 -29.13 -3.90 -3.12
C LYS A 171 -28.26 -5.01 -3.71
N ILE A 172 -26.99 -4.74 -4.00
CA ILE A 172 -26.01 -5.72 -4.50
C ILE A 172 -25.45 -6.48 -3.30
N ARG A 173 -25.51 -7.81 -3.36
CA ARG A 173 -25.07 -8.71 -2.27
C ARG A 173 -23.78 -9.48 -2.60
N ASP A 174 -23.39 -9.53 -3.86
CA ASP A 174 -22.14 -10.17 -4.27
C ASP A 174 -20.97 -9.36 -3.72
N PRO A 175 -20.13 -9.94 -2.83
CA PRO A 175 -18.99 -9.24 -2.25
C PRO A 175 -17.91 -8.89 -3.27
N ASN A 176 -17.86 -9.59 -4.41
CA ASN A 176 -16.82 -9.38 -5.42
C ASN A 176 -17.06 -8.10 -6.22
N VAL A 177 -18.29 -7.60 -6.30
CA VAL A 177 -18.60 -6.37 -7.05
C VAL A 177 -17.86 -5.14 -6.50
N ALA A 178 -17.67 -5.07 -5.18
CA ALA A 178 -16.88 -3.98 -4.59
C ALA A 178 -15.41 -4.05 -5.04
N LEU A 179 -14.84 -5.24 -5.04
CA LEU A 179 -13.47 -5.48 -5.49
C LEU A 179 -13.32 -5.15 -6.99
N GLU A 180 -14.21 -5.69 -7.82
CA GLU A 180 -14.23 -5.42 -9.26
C GLU A 180 -14.29 -3.92 -9.56
N ARG A 181 -15.20 -3.18 -8.90
CA ARG A 181 -15.29 -1.71 -9.06
C ARG A 181 -14.01 -1.01 -8.63
N ALA A 182 -13.41 -1.42 -7.51
CA ALA A 182 -12.19 -0.79 -7.02
C ALA A 182 -10.98 -1.04 -7.93
N PHE A 183 -10.92 -2.16 -8.66
CA PHE A 183 -9.88 -2.41 -9.66
C PHE A 183 -10.16 -1.75 -11.01
N THR A 184 -11.42 -1.75 -11.47
CA THR A 184 -11.78 -1.21 -12.80
C THR A 184 -11.91 0.32 -12.83
N ALA A 185 -12.21 0.92 -11.69
CA ALA A 185 -12.26 2.37 -11.48
C ALA A 185 -11.58 2.73 -10.15
N PRO A 186 -10.24 2.61 -10.06
CA PRO A 186 -9.53 2.72 -8.78
C PRO A 186 -9.73 4.07 -8.09
N PRO A 187 -9.60 4.12 -6.74
CA PRO A 187 -9.54 5.38 -6.03
C PRO A 187 -8.37 6.23 -6.55
N LEU A 188 -8.60 7.53 -6.64
CA LEU A 188 -7.68 8.48 -7.26
C LEU A 188 -6.70 9.10 -6.25
N SER A 189 -6.95 8.92 -4.96
CA SER A 189 -6.13 9.45 -3.86
C SER A 189 -6.20 8.59 -2.62
N MET A 190 -5.20 8.69 -1.76
CA MET A 190 -5.23 8.08 -0.44
C MET A 190 -6.35 8.65 0.44
N GLU A 191 -6.75 9.90 0.21
CA GLU A 191 -7.91 10.50 0.88
C GLU A 191 -9.19 9.69 0.65
N GLN A 192 -9.46 9.27 -0.59
CA GLN A 192 -10.62 8.41 -0.91
C GLN A 192 -10.53 7.03 -0.25
N VAL A 193 -9.34 6.53 0.00
CA VAL A 193 -9.13 5.25 0.71
C VAL A 193 -9.31 5.42 2.21
N LEU A 194 -8.77 6.48 2.79
CA LEU A 194 -8.86 6.81 4.21
C LEU A 194 -10.28 7.21 4.62
N HIS A 195 -11.00 7.87 3.72
CA HIS A 195 -12.39 8.32 3.83
C HIS A 195 -13.26 7.65 2.76
N PRO A 196 -13.64 6.36 2.94
CA PRO A 196 -14.29 5.57 1.89
C PRO A 196 -15.60 6.16 1.34
N GLU A 197 -16.29 6.98 2.10
CA GLU A 197 -17.48 7.72 1.65
C GLU A 197 -17.19 8.63 0.47
N LYS A 198 -15.99 9.24 0.41
CA LYS A 198 -15.54 10.10 -0.69
C LYS A 198 -15.35 9.37 -2.01
N TYR A 199 -15.33 8.05 -2.00
CA TYR A 199 -15.29 7.21 -3.20
C TYR A 199 -16.61 6.48 -3.44
N TRP A 200 -17.16 5.82 -2.40
CA TRP A 200 -18.29 4.91 -2.55
C TRP A 200 -19.65 5.62 -2.57
N SER A 201 -19.79 6.79 -1.93
CA SER A 201 -21.03 7.56 -1.90
C SER A 201 -21.03 8.60 -3.03
N PRO A 202 -21.96 8.53 -4.00
CA PRO A 202 -22.05 9.55 -5.05
C PRO A 202 -22.32 10.96 -4.50
N GLU A 203 -22.97 11.06 -3.33
CA GLU A 203 -23.33 12.34 -2.70
C GLU A 203 -22.13 13.00 -1.99
N ASP A 204 -21.20 12.17 -1.48
CA ASP A 204 -20.03 12.59 -0.73
C ASP A 204 -18.74 12.49 -1.57
N ARG A 205 -18.86 12.12 -2.86
CA ARG A 205 -17.71 11.89 -3.73
C ARG A 205 -16.84 13.14 -3.82
N ASP A 206 -15.56 12.93 -3.52
CA ASP A 206 -14.53 13.97 -3.54
C ASP A 206 -13.35 13.47 -4.37
N ASP A 207 -13.24 13.94 -5.59
CA ASP A 207 -12.14 13.61 -6.47
C ASP A 207 -10.98 14.61 -6.24
N PRO A 208 -9.72 14.15 -6.29
CA PRO A 208 -8.58 15.01 -6.02
C PRO A 208 -8.53 16.18 -6.99
N VAL A 209 -8.17 17.34 -6.47
CA VAL A 209 -7.95 18.55 -7.27
C VAL A 209 -6.66 18.40 -8.05
N GLU A 210 -6.67 18.77 -9.34
CA GLU A 210 -5.45 18.81 -10.12
C GLU A 210 -4.49 19.87 -9.55
N VAL A 211 -3.31 19.41 -9.10
CA VAL A 211 -2.28 20.30 -8.61
C VAL A 211 -1.56 20.93 -9.80
N VAL A 212 -1.78 22.21 -10.00
CA VAL A 212 -1.09 22.97 -11.05
C VAL A 212 0.39 23.09 -10.66
N ARG A 213 1.26 22.65 -11.56
CA ARG A 213 2.70 22.78 -11.40
C ARG A 213 3.06 24.24 -11.09
N ALA A 214 3.73 24.48 -9.96
CA ALA A 214 4.30 25.78 -9.67
C ALA A 214 5.46 26.03 -10.67
N THR A 215 5.18 26.74 -11.74
CA THR A 215 6.20 27.19 -12.71
C THR A 215 6.94 28.42 -12.13
N ALA A 216 7.57 28.25 -10.96
CA ALA A 216 8.54 29.24 -10.53
C ALA A 216 9.74 29.16 -11.49
N GLU A 217 10.18 30.32 -12.01
CA GLU A 217 11.44 30.36 -12.75
C GLU A 217 12.54 29.88 -11.80
N LEU A 218 13.15 28.74 -12.12
CA LEU A 218 14.27 28.25 -11.35
C LEU A 218 15.48 29.17 -11.58
N PRO A 219 16.29 29.43 -10.55
CA PRO A 219 17.54 30.17 -10.73
C PRO A 219 18.43 29.52 -11.79
N GLU A 220 19.30 30.31 -12.40
CA GLU A 220 20.29 29.80 -13.37
C GLU A 220 21.12 28.66 -12.76
N GLY A 221 21.24 27.56 -13.47
CA GLY A 221 21.95 26.35 -13.03
C GLY A 221 21.12 25.36 -12.21
N TRP A 222 19.85 25.67 -11.93
CA TRP A 222 18.94 24.75 -11.28
C TRP A 222 18.07 24.00 -12.31
N SER A 223 17.76 22.73 -12.02
CA SER A 223 16.86 21.92 -12.83
C SER A 223 15.95 21.07 -11.92
N VAL A 224 14.77 20.73 -12.42
CA VAL A 224 13.87 19.78 -11.75
C VAL A 224 14.47 18.38 -11.88
N VAL A 225 14.74 17.72 -10.78
CA VAL A 225 15.28 16.35 -10.74
C VAL A 225 14.18 15.31 -10.50
N ASN A 226 13.10 15.69 -9.82
CA ASN A 226 11.94 14.85 -9.57
C ASN A 226 10.68 15.71 -9.40
N GLU A 227 9.54 15.12 -9.68
CA GLU A 227 8.21 15.70 -9.46
C GLU A 227 7.28 14.58 -8.99
N ASP A 228 6.53 14.85 -7.93
CA ASP A 228 5.60 13.89 -7.35
C ASP A 228 4.38 14.62 -6.77
N VAL A 229 3.31 13.88 -6.51
CA VAL A 229 2.09 14.38 -5.85
C VAL A 229 1.89 13.67 -4.52
N PHE A 230 1.91 14.45 -3.46
CA PHE A 230 1.64 13.98 -2.10
C PHE A 230 0.17 14.24 -1.75
N GLY A 231 -0.48 13.18 -1.27
CA GLY A 231 -1.84 13.25 -0.74
C GLY A 231 -1.88 13.34 0.78
N GLU A 232 -3.07 13.10 1.35
CA GLU A 232 -3.35 13.20 2.79
C GLU A 232 -2.40 12.35 3.63
N LEU A 233 -2.12 11.11 3.22
CA LEU A 233 -1.25 10.20 3.97
C LEU A 233 0.16 10.76 4.12
N GLN A 234 0.76 11.22 3.02
CA GLN A 234 2.13 11.76 3.02
C GLN A 234 2.20 13.08 3.78
N LEU A 235 1.20 13.95 3.63
CA LEU A 235 1.11 15.20 4.36
C LEU A 235 0.94 14.97 5.87
N SER A 236 0.21 13.95 6.27
CA SER A 236 0.08 13.58 7.69
C SER A 236 1.41 13.20 8.32
N LEU A 237 2.30 12.54 7.57
CA LEU A 237 3.65 12.21 8.05
C LEU A 237 4.48 13.47 8.33
N VAL A 238 4.41 14.45 7.43
CA VAL A 238 5.14 15.71 7.58
C VAL A 238 4.62 16.50 8.79
N THR A 239 3.30 16.55 9.00
CA THR A 239 2.70 17.31 10.09
C THR A 239 2.88 16.65 11.46
N GLU A 240 2.82 15.32 11.55
CA GLU A 240 3.08 14.59 12.80
C GLU A 240 4.51 14.79 13.33
N PHE A 241 5.50 14.95 12.43
CA PHE A 241 6.88 15.23 12.83
C PHE A 241 7.10 16.69 13.25
N ALA A 242 6.26 17.63 12.81
CA ALA A 242 6.38 19.04 13.19
C ALA A 242 5.89 19.34 14.62
N ASP A 243 5.06 18.45 15.19
CA ASP A 243 4.46 18.59 16.52
C ASP A 243 5.23 17.85 17.63
N GLY A 244 6.38 17.20 17.32
CA GLY A 244 7.20 16.34 18.21
C GLY A 244 8.48 17.04 18.73
#